data_64b6db06489407faca878e9d0ee32608
#
_entry.id   64b6db06489407faca878e9d0ee32608
#
_cell.length_a   1.000
_cell.length_b   1.000
_cell.length_c   1.000
_cell.angle_alpha   90.00
_cell.angle_beta   90.00
_cell.angle_gamma   90.00
#
_symmetry.space_group_name_H-M   'P 1'
#
loop_
_entity.id
_entity.type
_entity.pdbx_description
1 polymer ?
#
loop_
_entity_poly.entity_id
_entity_poly.type
_entity_poly.pdbx_seq_one_letter_code
_entity_poly.pdbx_strand_id
1 'polypeptide(L)'
;MDLDKISRSASMDAEIGNQLDSDVGKVLRNTYMLLGASIAFSAVMAGISMLLRVPYMGLWMLLPYFAFLFMIEKTKNSGAGIIWVFALTGFMGVTLGPILSAVLALRGPEPIMLALGSTAVTFFAASAYVLKTRKNLNAIGGFLFIGILIAFIGGVANVFLQMPALTLTVSCMFAVLSTGIIMWQTSEIIHGGERNYISATVTLFVMVYNLFSILLSFFGMSDD
;
A
#
# COMPACT_ATOMS: atom_id res chain seq x y z
N MET A 1 9.31 38.73 36.72
CA MET A 1 8.76 37.74 35.78
C MET A 1 9.44 37.97 34.44
N ASP A 2 10.31 37.04 34.02
CA ASP A 2 11.35 37.25 32.99
C ASP A 2 10.71 37.20 31.58
N LEU A 3 10.43 38.37 31.00
CA LEU A 3 9.91 38.52 29.63
C LEU A 3 10.86 37.89 28.60
N ASP A 4 12.16 37.90 28.86
CA ASP A 4 13.19 37.26 28.03
C ASP A 4 13.06 35.73 27.98
N LYS A 5 12.65 35.08 29.06
CA LYS A 5 12.42 33.63 29.09
C LYS A 5 11.17 33.25 28.30
N ILE A 6 10.12 34.07 28.40
CA ILE A 6 8.86 33.85 27.66
C ILE A 6 9.09 34.03 26.14
N SER A 7 9.85 35.07 25.75
CA SER A 7 10.14 35.29 24.33
C SER A 7 11.04 34.20 23.72
N ARG A 8 12.03 33.70 24.50
CA ARG A 8 12.87 32.57 24.07
C ARG A 8 12.10 31.25 23.94
N SER A 9 11.19 30.98 24.89
CA SER A 9 10.33 29.77 24.76
C SER A 9 9.41 29.85 23.56
N ALA A 10 8.78 31.00 23.31
CA ALA A 10 7.91 31.20 22.15
C ALA A 10 8.65 31.09 20.81
N SER A 11 9.89 31.62 20.72
CA SER A 11 10.73 31.50 19.53
C SER A 11 11.19 30.04 19.31
N MET A 12 11.54 29.33 20.38
CA MET A 12 11.95 27.93 20.33
C MET A 12 10.78 27.02 19.92
N ASP A 13 9.58 27.26 20.43
CA ASP A 13 8.36 26.52 20.05
C ASP A 13 7.98 26.76 18.59
N ALA A 14 8.14 27.99 18.09
CA ALA A 14 7.91 28.31 16.68
C ALA A 14 8.96 27.66 15.75
N GLU A 15 10.21 27.61 16.17
CA GLU A 15 11.30 26.97 15.41
C GLU A 15 11.13 25.44 15.37
N ILE A 16 10.74 24.83 16.47
CA ILE A 16 10.39 23.41 16.55
C ILE A 16 9.18 23.10 15.64
N GLY A 17 8.14 23.92 15.68
CA GLY A 17 6.97 23.77 14.82
C GLY A 17 7.32 23.80 13.32
N ASN A 18 8.13 24.78 12.89
CA ASN A 18 8.59 24.89 11.51
C ASN A 18 9.49 23.74 11.07
N GLN A 19 10.33 23.19 11.95
CA GLN A 19 11.14 22.02 11.66
C GLN A 19 10.28 20.77 11.50
N LEU A 20 9.29 20.54 12.36
CA LEU A 20 8.37 19.41 12.27
C LEU A 20 7.56 19.45 10.96
N ASP A 21 7.04 20.59 10.57
CA ASP A 21 6.31 20.75 9.30
C ASP A 21 7.21 20.49 8.08
N SER A 22 8.47 20.93 8.13
CA SER A 22 9.46 20.65 7.08
C SER A 22 9.76 19.15 6.96
N ASP A 23 9.92 18.45 8.07
CA ASP A 23 10.26 17.03 8.08
C ASP A 23 9.07 16.16 7.65
N VAL A 24 7.86 16.48 8.06
CA VAL A 24 6.62 15.87 7.58
C VAL A 24 6.50 16.01 6.06
N GLY A 25 6.76 17.22 5.54
CA GLY A 25 6.73 17.48 4.09
C GLY A 25 7.76 16.64 3.32
N LYS A 26 8.96 16.44 3.88
CA LYS A 26 10.01 15.58 3.29
C LYS A 26 9.59 14.11 3.27
N VAL A 27 9.07 13.60 4.40
CA VAL A 27 8.60 12.21 4.50
C VAL A 27 7.48 11.97 3.50
N LEU A 28 6.49 12.84 3.45
CA LEU A 28 5.37 12.75 2.53
C LEU A 28 5.86 12.70 1.06
N ARG A 29 6.67 13.66 0.65
CA ARG A 29 7.22 13.73 -0.71
C ARG A 29 8.02 12.47 -1.07
N ASN A 30 8.95 12.06 -0.21
CA ASN A 30 9.80 10.90 -0.46
C ASN A 30 8.98 9.60 -0.53
N THR A 31 7.96 9.46 0.33
CA THR A 31 7.03 8.33 0.30
C THR A 31 6.31 8.24 -1.05
N TYR A 32 5.70 9.32 -1.51
CA TYR A 32 4.94 9.31 -2.77
C TYR A 32 5.85 9.17 -4.00
N MET A 33 7.06 9.72 -3.98
CA MET A 33 8.06 9.53 -5.04
C MET A 33 8.51 8.06 -5.11
N LEU A 34 8.87 7.46 -3.98
CA LEU A 34 9.28 6.06 -3.93
C LEU A 34 8.12 5.13 -4.27
N LEU A 35 6.90 5.44 -3.82
CA LEU A 35 5.69 4.70 -4.18
C LEU A 35 5.45 4.71 -5.69
N GLY A 36 5.51 5.87 -6.33
CA GLY A 36 5.36 5.98 -7.78
C GLY A 36 6.42 5.19 -8.54
N ALA A 37 7.68 5.28 -8.12
CA ALA A 37 8.77 4.49 -8.69
C ALA A 37 8.56 2.98 -8.50
N SER A 38 8.09 2.56 -7.32
CA SER A 38 7.79 1.16 -7.00
C SER A 38 6.64 0.60 -7.83
N ILE A 39 5.56 1.37 -8.01
CA ILE A 39 4.42 0.98 -8.86
C ILE A 39 4.88 0.84 -10.31
N ALA A 40 5.64 1.80 -10.84
CA ALA A 40 6.17 1.74 -12.20
C ALA A 40 7.08 0.52 -12.39
N PHE A 41 7.99 0.26 -11.45
CA PHE A 41 8.87 -0.91 -11.49
C PHE A 41 8.08 -2.23 -11.41
N SER A 42 7.08 -2.32 -10.52
CA SER A 42 6.19 -3.47 -10.41
C SER A 42 5.42 -3.73 -11.72
N ALA A 43 4.95 -2.68 -12.40
CA ALA A 43 4.26 -2.81 -13.69
C ALA A 43 5.20 -3.34 -14.79
N VAL A 44 6.46 -2.88 -14.83
CA VAL A 44 7.48 -3.42 -15.76
C VAL A 44 7.73 -4.90 -15.48
N MET A 45 7.89 -5.26 -14.20
CA MET A 45 8.12 -6.66 -13.80
C MET A 45 6.92 -7.56 -14.09
N ALA A 46 5.69 -7.04 -13.97
CA ALA A 46 4.49 -7.74 -14.38
C ALA A 46 4.47 -8.01 -15.90
N GLY A 47 4.81 -7.00 -16.72
CA GLY A 47 4.94 -7.16 -18.16
C GLY A 47 6.00 -8.20 -18.56
N ILE A 48 7.17 -8.17 -17.92
CA ILE A 48 8.24 -9.19 -18.14
C ILE A 48 7.71 -10.58 -17.75
N SER A 49 7.02 -10.70 -16.62
CA SER A 49 6.43 -11.96 -16.17
C SER A 49 5.42 -12.54 -17.17
N MET A 50 4.58 -11.67 -17.78
CA MET A 50 3.66 -12.07 -18.85
C MET A 50 4.41 -12.61 -20.08
N LEU A 51 5.46 -11.90 -20.52
CA LEU A 51 6.28 -12.32 -21.67
C LEU A 51 6.98 -13.66 -21.42
N LEU A 52 7.51 -13.88 -20.23
CA LEU A 52 8.20 -15.10 -19.83
C LEU A 52 7.24 -16.23 -19.46
N ARG A 53 5.92 -15.97 -19.43
CA ARG A 53 4.88 -16.94 -19.04
C ARG A 53 5.17 -17.59 -17.69
N VAL A 54 5.56 -16.76 -16.70
CA VAL A 54 5.83 -17.25 -15.34
C VAL A 54 4.57 -17.96 -14.79
N PRO A 55 4.70 -19.16 -14.21
CA PRO A 55 3.55 -19.87 -13.69
C PRO A 55 2.99 -19.22 -12.43
N TYR A 56 1.71 -19.43 -12.15
CA TYR A 56 1.07 -18.99 -10.91
C TYR A 56 1.65 -19.73 -9.70
N MET A 57 2.18 -18.99 -8.74
CA MET A 57 2.91 -19.55 -7.60
C MET A 57 1.99 -19.97 -6.42
N GLY A 58 0.72 -19.60 -6.43
CA GLY A 58 -0.22 -19.91 -5.34
C GLY A 58 0.27 -19.39 -3.98
N LEU A 59 0.07 -20.19 -2.94
CA LEU A 59 0.48 -19.83 -1.57
C LEU A 59 2.00 -19.76 -1.37
N TRP A 60 2.81 -20.36 -2.25
CA TRP A 60 4.27 -20.32 -2.14
C TRP A 60 4.84 -18.91 -2.25
N MET A 61 4.09 -17.98 -2.85
CA MET A 61 4.48 -16.58 -2.92
C MET A 61 4.55 -15.89 -1.55
N LEU A 62 3.87 -16.42 -0.53
CA LEU A 62 3.85 -15.83 0.80
C LEU A 62 5.23 -15.91 1.49
N LEU A 63 6.01 -16.96 1.24
CA LEU A 63 7.33 -17.14 1.84
C LEU A 63 8.30 -16.00 1.46
N PRO A 64 8.59 -15.74 0.15
CA PRO A 64 9.45 -14.63 -0.21
C PRO A 64 8.81 -13.27 0.12
N TYR A 65 7.48 -13.13 0.05
CA TYR A 65 6.78 -11.90 0.44
C TYR A 65 7.10 -11.51 1.89
N PHE A 66 6.92 -12.42 2.86
CA PHE A 66 7.24 -12.14 4.26
C PHE A 66 8.73 -11.99 4.51
N ALA A 67 9.58 -12.73 3.77
CA ALA A 67 11.02 -12.55 3.85
C ALA A 67 11.45 -11.13 3.42
N PHE A 68 10.91 -10.60 2.33
CA PHE A 68 11.17 -9.22 1.90
C PHE A 68 10.67 -8.20 2.92
N LEU A 69 9.46 -8.36 3.47
CA LEU A 69 8.94 -7.48 4.52
C LEU A 69 9.87 -7.46 5.74
N PHE A 70 10.33 -8.62 6.19
CA PHE A 70 11.28 -8.73 7.30
C PHE A 70 12.61 -8.03 7.00
N MET A 71 13.14 -8.20 5.79
CA MET A 71 14.39 -7.54 5.38
C MET A 71 14.23 -6.02 5.29
N ILE A 72 13.08 -5.53 4.79
CA ILE A 72 12.78 -4.11 4.75
C ILE A 72 12.72 -3.56 6.18
N GLU A 73 11.97 -4.20 7.08
CA GLU A 73 11.84 -3.76 8.47
C GLU A 73 13.21 -3.65 9.15
N LYS A 74 14.10 -4.62 8.90
CA LYS A 74 15.47 -4.64 9.45
C LYS A 74 16.37 -3.56 8.85
N THR A 75 16.12 -3.13 7.60
CA THR A 75 17.01 -2.22 6.84
C THR A 75 16.40 -0.85 6.55
N LYS A 76 15.17 -0.58 7.00
CA LYS A 76 14.42 0.65 6.69
C LYS A 76 15.12 1.96 7.06
N ASN A 77 16.10 1.92 7.98
CA ASN A 77 16.88 3.08 8.38
C ASN A 77 18.20 3.22 7.61
N SER A 78 18.41 2.43 6.56
CA SER A 78 19.59 2.46 5.70
C SER A 78 19.22 2.51 4.23
N GLY A 79 20.17 2.89 3.36
CA GLY A 79 19.97 2.87 1.91
C GLY A 79 19.64 1.48 1.35
N ALA A 80 20.01 0.40 2.04
CA ALA A 80 19.66 -0.96 1.67
C ALA A 80 18.15 -1.21 1.72
N GLY A 81 17.40 -0.47 2.54
CA GLY A 81 15.94 -0.57 2.60
C GLY A 81 15.27 -0.29 1.26
N ILE A 82 15.78 0.67 0.48
CA ILE A 82 15.25 0.98 -0.87
C ILE A 82 15.43 -0.21 -1.82
N ILE A 83 16.58 -0.89 -1.75
CA ILE A 83 16.85 -2.08 -2.58
C ILE A 83 15.83 -3.18 -2.28
N TRP A 84 15.53 -3.40 -1.00
CA TRP A 84 14.54 -4.38 -0.58
C TRP A 84 13.09 -3.97 -0.94
N VAL A 85 12.78 -2.67 -0.96
CA VAL A 85 11.50 -2.19 -1.50
C VAL A 85 11.36 -2.57 -2.97
N PHE A 86 12.38 -2.32 -3.80
CA PHE A 86 12.33 -2.72 -5.21
C PHE A 86 12.30 -4.24 -5.38
N ALA A 87 13.00 -4.99 -4.53
CA ALA A 87 12.93 -6.45 -4.55
C ALA A 87 11.50 -6.95 -4.25
N LEU A 88 10.86 -6.42 -3.21
CA LEU A 88 9.47 -6.72 -2.87
C LEU A 88 8.52 -6.34 -4.00
N THR A 89 8.58 -5.09 -4.47
CA THR A 89 7.63 -4.58 -5.47
C THR A 89 7.81 -5.23 -6.83
N GLY A 90 9.05 -5.55 -7.20
CA GLY A 90 9.36 -6.35 -8.39
C GLY A 90 8.83 -7.78 -8.28
N PHE A 91 9.03 -8.43 -7.14
CA PHE A 91 8.48 -9.77 -6.88
C PHE A 91 6.94 -9.76 -6.95
N MET A 92 6.29 -8.78 -6.30
CA MET A 92 4.83 -8.64 -6.37
C MET A 92 4.36 -8.36 -7.81
N GLY A 93 5.12 -7.60 -8.60
CA GLY A 93 4.86 -7.42 -10.04
C GLY A 93 4.92 -8.76 -10.81
N VAL A 94 5.95 -9.56 -10.56
CA VAL A 94 6.08 -10.89 -11.18
C VAL A 94 4.88 -11.78 -10.85
N THR A 95 4.37 -11.74 -9.62
CA THR A 95 3.20 -12.55 -9.23
C THR A 95 1.88 -12.10 -9.88
N LEU A 96 1.80 -10.83 -10.33
CA LEU A 96 0.65 -10.33 -11.09
C LEU A 96 0.62 -10.84 -12.55
N GLY A 97 1.77 -11.10 -13.15
CA GLY A 97 1.87 -11.47 -14.57
C GLY A 97 0.94 -12.61 -15.01
N PRO A 98 0.92 -13.76 -14.32
CA PRO A 98 0.00 -14.86 -14.62
C PRO A 98 -1.49 -14.45 -14.56
N ILE A 99 -1.86 -13.64 -13.56
CA ILE A 99 -3.24 -13.17 -13.37
C ILE A 99 -3.62 -12.23 -14.53
N LEU A 100 -2.76 -11.26 -14.84
CA LEU A 100 -2.97 -10.34 -15.96
C LEU A 100 -3.04 -11.07 -17.29
N SER A 101 -2.19 -12.08 -17.53
CA SER A 101 -2.22 -12.91 -18.73
C SER A 101 -3.53 -13.67 -18.88
N ALA A 102 -4.04 -14.23 -17.78
CA ALA A 102 -5.32 -14.95 -17.76
C ALA A 102 -6.50 -14.00 -18.06
N VAL A 103 -6.55 -12.84 -17.39
CA VAL A 103 -7.61 -11.84 -17.64
C VAL A 103 -7.55 -11.33 -19.07
N LEU A 104 -6.35 -11.00 -19.58
CA LEU A 104 -6.16 -10.50 -20.94
C LEU A 104 -6.61 -11.53 -21.99
N ALA A 105 -6.33 -12.82 -21.77
CA ALA A 105 -6.71 -13.90 -22.68
C ALA A 105 -8.21 -14.19 -22.67
N LEU A 106 -8.88 -14.08 -21.53
CA LEU A 106 -10.29 -14.43 -21.37
C LEU A 106 -11.24 -13.26 -21.64
N ARG A 107 -10.86 -12.03 -21.24
CA ARG A 107 -11.73 -10.86 -21.20
C ARG A 107 -11.16 -9.63 -21.92
N GLY A 108 -9.92 -9.71 -22.42
CA GLY A 108 -9.23 -8.57 -23.04
C GLY A 108 -8.69 -7.56 -22.03
N PRO A 109 -8.31 -6.36 -22.50
CA PRO A 109 -7.64 -5.34 -21.67
C PRO A 109 -8.59 -4.52 -20.79
N GLU A 110 -9.87 -4.52 -21.05
CA GLU A 110 -10.84 -3.63 -20.39
C GLU A 110 -10.89 -3.80 -18.85
N PRO A 111 -11.00 -5.03 -18.29
CA PRO A 111 -10.97 -5.21 -16.83
C PRO A 111 -9.70 -4.69 -16.18
N ILE A 112 -8.56 -4.80 -16.86
CA ILE A 112 -7.26 -4.30 -16.38
C ILE A 112 -7.28 -2.78 -16.30
N MET A 113 -7.79 -2.12 -17.35
CA MET A 113 -7.89 -0.65 -17.39
C MET A 113 -8.87 -0.13 -16.33
N LEU A 114 -10.01 -0.80 -16.14
CA LEU A 114 -10.98 -0.45 -15.10
C LEU A 114 -10.39 -0.63 -13.70
N ALA A 115 -9.67 -1.71 -13.45
CA ALA A 115 -9.01 -1.95 -12.16
C ALA A 115 -7.93 -0.89 -11.89
N LEU A 116 -7.09 -0.56 -12.86
CA LEU A 116 -6.08 0.50 -12.73
C LEU A 116 -6.72 1.86 -12.44
N GLY A 117 -7.71 2.25 -13.24
CA GLY A 117 -8.41 3.53 -13.07
C GLY A 117 -9.11 3.64 -11.72
N SER A 118 -9.86 2.61 -11.32
CA SER A 118 -10.57 2.57 -10.05
C SER A 118 -9.61 2.58 -8.85
N THR A 119 -8.49 1.85 -8.94
CA THR A 119 -7.44 1.87 -7.91
C THR A 119 -6.83 3.25 -7.77
N ALA A 120 -6.48 3.90 -8.89
CA ALA A 120 -5.91 5.23 -8.88
C ALA A 120 -6.89 6.26 -8.29
N VAL A 121 -8.15 6.25 -8.72
CA VAL A 121 -9.20 7.14 -8.19
C VAL A 121 -9.36 6.93 -6.68
N THR A 122 -9.45 5.69 -6.22
CA THR A 122 -9.61 5.38 -4.79
C THR A 122 -8.39 5.84 -3.99
N PHE A 123 -7.18 5.56 -4.47
CA PHE A 123 -5.94 5.98 -3.80
C PHE A 123 -5.84 7.50 -3.68
N PHE A 124 -6.05 8.22 -4.79
CA PHE A 124 -5.95 9.68 -4.78
C PHE A 124 -7.08 10.33 -3.97
N ALA A 125 -8.31 9.80 -4.05
CA ALA A 125 -9.43 10.31 -3.26
C ALA A 125 -9.20 10.09 -1.75
N ALA A 126 -8.76 8.90 -1.34
CA ALA A 126 -8.46 8.57 0.06
C ALA A 126 -7.33 9.46 0.60
N SER A 127 -6.22 9.58 -0.13
CA SER A 127 -5.08 10.42 0.25
C SER A 127 -5.44 11.89 0.29
N ALA A 128 -6.11 12.41 -0.76
CA ALA A 128 -6.51 13.82 -0.86
C ALA A 128 -7.51 14.20 0.25
N TYR A 129 -8.43 13.31 0.60
CA TYR A 129 -9.36 13.53 1.71
C TYR A 129 -8.61 13.80 3.01
N VAL A 130 -7.63 12.97 3.35
CA VAL A 130 -6.85 13.10 4.59
C VAL A 130 -5.96 14.35 4.54
N LEU A 131 -5.28 14.60 3.42
CA LEU A 131 -4.42 15.76 3.24
C LEU A 131 -5.21 17.08 3.36
N LYS A 132 -6.45 17.12 2.85
CA LYS A 132 -7.32 18.29 2.92
C LYS A 132 -7.94 18.49 4.30
N THR A 133 -8.47 17.43 4.91
CA THR A 133 -9.19 17.51 6.18
C THR A 133 -8.26 17.51 7.40
N ARG A 134 -7.03 17.03 7.24
CA ARG A 134 -6.05 16.83 8.32
C ARG A 134 -6.63 16.07 9.53
N LYS A 135 -7.61 15.17 9.29
CA LYS A 135 -8.18 14.34 10.36
C LYS A 135 -7.13 13.38 10.90
N ASN A 136 -7.00 13.34 12.21
CA ASN A 136 -6.18 12.35 12.89
C ASN A 136 -6.94 11.03 12.96
N LEU A 137 -6.39 10.00 12.28
CA LEU A 137 -6.97 8.66 12.19
C LEU A 137 -6.21 7.63 13.03
N ASN A 138 -5.29 8.04 13.92
CA ASN A 138 -4.45 7.14 14.71
C ASN A 138 -5.29 6.15 15.53
N ALA A 139 -6.44 6.58 16.05
CA ALA A 139 -7.31 5.73 16.87
C ALA A 139 -7.87 4.50 16.14
N ILE A 140 -7.99 4.55 14.81
CA ILE A 140 -8.54 3.43 14.02
C ILE A 140 -7.46 2.46 13.49
N GLY A 141 -6.18 2.79 13.63
CA GLY A 141 -5.07 1.98 13.12
C GLY A 141 -5.10 0.54 13.63
N GLY A 142 -5.29 0.36 14.93
CA GLY A 142 -5.40 -0.97 15.54
C GLY A 142 -6.58 -1.79 15.00
N PHE A 143 -7.74 -1.15 14.82
CA PHE A 143 -8.92 -1.80 14.24
C PHE A 143 -8.65 -2.23 12.78
N LEU A 144 -8.05 -1.38 11.98
CA LEU A 144 -7.70 -1.69 10.59
C LEU A 144 -6.69 -2.84 10.50
N PHE A 145 -5.68 -2.84 11.39
CA PHE A 145 -4.69 -3.91 11.45
C PHE A 145 -5.33 -5.27 11.80
N ILE A 146 -6.19 -5.31 12.81
CA ILE A 146 -6.93 -6.53 13.20
C ILE A 146 -7.84 -6.97 12.04
N GLY A 147 -8.51 -6.04 11.38
CA GLY A 147 -9.36 -6.32 10.24
C GLY A 147 -8.60 -6.97 9.07
N ILE A 148 -7.42 -6.44 8.72
CA ILE A 148 -6.55 -7.02 7.69
C ILE A 148 -6.09 -8.43 8.10
N LEU A 149 -5.73 -8.64 9.35
CA LEU A 149 -5.32 -9.95 9.84
C LEU A 149 -6.45 -10.99 9.72
N ILE A 150 -7.68 -10.62 10.12
CA ILE A 150 -8.86 -11.47 9.97
C ILE A 150 -9.13 -11.78 8.49
N ALA A 151 -9.10 -10.77 7.62
CA ALA A 151 -9.29 -10.94 6.20
C ALA A 151 -8.20 -11.81 5.57
N PHE A 152 -6.95 -11.66 5.99
CA PHE A 152 -5.83 -12.50 5.55
C PHE A 152 -6.02 -13.97 5.96
N ILE A 153 -6.38 -14.23 7.22
CA ILE A 153 -6.66 -15.60 7.70
C ILE A 153 -7.84 -16.20 6.92
N GLY A 154 -8.91 -15.41 6.71
CA GLY A 154 -10.06 -15.81 5.90
C GLY A 154 -9.67 -16.13 4.46
N GLY A 155 -8.79 -15.34 3.85
CA GLY A 155 -8.28 -15.58 2.50
C GLY A 155 -7.46 -16.86 2.39
N VAL A 156 -6.55 -17.10 3.35
CA VAL A 156 -5.76 -18.34 3.42
C VAL A 156 -6.68 -19.56 3.64
N ALA A 157 -7.65 -19.46 4.54
CA ALA A 157 -8.62 -20.52 4.77
C ALA A 157 -9.44 -20.83 3.51
N ASN A 158 -9.81 -19.79 2.75
CA ASN A 158 -10.60 -19.95 1.55
C ASN A 158 -9.87 -20.68 0.40
N VAL A 159 -8.54 -20.66 0.39
CA VAL A 159 -7.76 -21.47 -0.59
C VAL A 159 -8.06 -22.98 -0.40
N PHE A 160 -8.32 -23.41 0.83
CA PHE A 160 -8.67 -24.81 1.14
C PHE A 160 -10.18 -25.06 1.04
N LEU A 161 -11.01 -24.09 1.45
CA LEU A 161 -12.47 -24.23 1.49
C LEU A 161 -13.12 -24.03 0.11
N GLN A 162 -12.49 -23.23 -0.76
CA GLN A 162 -12.94 -22.94 -2.12
C GLN A 162 -14.41 -22.45 -2.21
N MET A 163 -14.83 -21.65 -1.22
CA MET A 163 -16.19 -21.12 -1.12
C MET A 163 -16.31 -19.78 -1.85
N PRO A 164 -17.11 -19.67 -2.94
CA PRO A 164 -17.25 -18.40 -3.67
C PRO A 164 -17.77 -17.25 -2.81
N ALA A 165 -18.72 -17.51 -1.92
CA ALA A 165 -19.24 -16.50 -0.99
C ALA A 165 -18.16 -15.97 -0.03
N LEU A 166 -17.28 -16.83 0.44
CA LEU A 166 -16.16 -16.44 1.29
C LEU A 166 -15.12 -15.64 0.50
N THR A 167 -14.84 -16.01 -0.76
CA THR A 167 -13.98 -15.23 -1.65
C THR A 167 -14.49 -13.81 -1.79
N LEU A 168 -15.77 -13.64 -2.11
CA LEU A 168 -16.39 -12.33 -2.29
C LEU A 168 -16.33 -11.50 -1.00
N THR A 169 -16.70 -12.10 0.14
CA THR A 169 -16.69 -11.44 1.44
C THR A 169 -15.29 -10.95 1.83
N VAL A 170 -14.29 -11.82 1.73
CA VAL A 170 -12.89 -11.50 2.05
C VAL A 170 -12.37 -10.42 1.10
N SER A 171 -12.68 -10.50 -0.19
CA SER A 171 -12.28 -9.48 -1.17
C SER A 171 -12.88 -8.10 -0.85
N CYS A 172 -14.19 -8.04 -0.54
CA CYS A 172 -14.82 -6.79 -0.12
C CYS A 172 -14.18 -6.22 1.16
N MET A 173 -13.90 -7.09 2.15
CA MET A 173 -13.21 -6.67 3.37
C MET A 173 -11.82 -6.09 3.07
N PHE A 174 -11.02 -6.76 2.27
CA PHE A 174 -9.70 -6.25 1.88
C PHE A 174 -9.78 -4.93 1.13
N ALA A 175 -10.75 -4.73 0.23
CA ALA A 175 -10.92 -3.48 -0.51
C ALA A 175 -11.19 -2.30 0.44
N VAL A 176 -12.14 -2.47 1.38
CA VAL A 176 -12.49 -1.45 2.36
C VAL A 176 -11.33 -1.18 3.32
N LEU A 177 -10.70 -2.23 3.85
CA LEU A 177 -9.60 -2.13 4.79
C LEU A 177 -8.35 -1.52 4.14
N SER A 178 -8.05 -1.89 2.89
CA SER A 178 -6.93 -1.30 2.13
C SER A 178 -7.12 0.21 1.95
N THR A 179 -8.33 0.64 1.60
CA THR A 179 -8.66 2.06 1.50
C THR A 179 -8.53 2.76 2.86
N GLY A 180 -9.02 2.14 3.93
CA GLY A 180 -8.87 2.64 5.30
C GLY A 180 -7.41 2.78 5.72
N ILE A 181 -6.55 1.80 5.41
CA ILE A 181 -5.12 1.85 5.72
C ILE A 181 -4.40 2.92 4.87
N ILE A 182 -4.78 3.14 3.61
CA ILE A 182 -4.24 4.26 2.82
C ILE A 182 -4.53 5.59 3.53
N MET A 183 -5.78 5.79 4.00
CA MET A 183 -6.15 6.98 4.74
C MET A 183 -5.39 7.09 6.07
N TRP A 184 -5.33 6.01 6.83
CA TRP A 184 -4.62 5.96 8.12
C TRP A 184 -3.13 6.24 7.93
N GLN A 185 -2.44 5.58 6.99
CA GLN A 185 -1.02 5.79 6.73
C GLN A 185 -0.71 7.23 6.30
N THR A 186 -1.57 7.82 5.46
CA THR A 186 -1.44 9.23 5.09
C THR A 186 -1.62 10.14 6.33
N SER A 187 -2.56 9.80 7.22
CA SER A 187 -2.77 10.50 8.49
C SER A 187 -1.55 10.38 9.42
N GLU A 188 -0.97 9.19 9.55
CA GLU A 188 0.26 8.96 10.34
C GLU A 188 1.41 9.84 9.85
N ILE A 189 1.61 9.95 8.53
CA ILE A 189 2.67 10.78 7.96
C ILE A 189 2.44 12.26 8.33
N ILE A 190 1.25 12.81 8.09
CA ILE A 190 1.00 14.24 8.28
C ILE A 190 0.94 14.67 9.75
N HIS A 191 0.69 13.73 10.67
CA HIS A 191 0.71 14.00 12.11
C HIS A 191 2.03 13.57 12.78
N GLY A 192 3.04 13.14 11.99
CA GLY A 192 4.38 12.80 12.47
C GLY A 192 4.48 11.49 13.24
N GLY A 193 3.46 10.63 13.17
CA GLY A 193 3.47 9.27 13.70
C GLY A 193 4.35 8.33 12.89
N GLU A 194 4.34 8.46 11.55
CA GLU A 194 5.26 7.75 10.68
C GLU A 194 6.31 8.72 10.11
N ARG A 195 7.57 8.47 10.42
CA ARG A 195 8.71 9.28 9.97
C ARG A 195 9.63 8.57 9.00
N ASN A 196 9.41 7.28 8.79
CA ASN A 196 10.21 6.48 7.86
C ASN A 196 9.47 6.34 6.52
N TYR A 197 9.95 7.06 5.49
CA TYR A 197 9.35 7.03 4.17
C TYR A 197 9.41 5.64 3.50
N ILE A 198 10.38 4.78 3.85
CA ILE A 198 10.49 3.40 3.34
C ILE A 198 9.34 2.56 3.88
N SER A 199 9.12 2.59 5.20
CA SER A 199 8.00 1.90 5.87
C SER A 199 6.65 2.37 5.32
N ALA A 200 6.46 3.69 5.24
CA ALA A 200 5.26 4.30 4.68
C ALA A 200 5.01 3.86 3.23
N THR A 201 6.06 3.84 2.39
CA THR A 201 5.97 3.41 0.99
C THR A 201 5.52 1.95 0.88
N VAL A 202 6.10 1.06 1.68
CA VAL A 202 5.74 -0.37 1.65
C VAL A 202 4.29 -0.57 2.04
N THR A 203 3.84 0.08 3.12
CA THR A 203 2.43 0.01 3.54
C THR A 203 1.49 0.48 2.43
N LEU A 204 1.75 1.66 1.85
CA LEU A 204 0.91 2.19 0.76
C LEU A 204 0.95 1.32 -0.49
N PHE A 205 2.14 0.81 -0.87
CA PHE A 205 2.30 -0.06 -2.04
C PHE A 205 1.49 -1.35 -1.90
N VAL A 206 1.59 -2.02 -0.74
CA VAL A 206 0.85 -3.26 -0.47
C VAL A 206 -0.65 -3.02 -0.52
N MET A 207 -1.14 -1.89 0.01
CA MET A 207 -2.57 -1.56 -0.02
C MET A 207 -3.07 -1.25 -1.45
N VAL A 208 -2.29 -0.51 -2.23
CA VAL A 208 -2.59 -0.24 -3.65
C VAL A 208 -2.58 -1.54 -4.46
N TYR A 209 -1.60 -2.42 -4.24
CA TYR A 209 -1.53 -3.72 -4.88
C TYR A 209 -2.74 -4.60 -4.55
N ASN A 210 -3.11 -4.69 -3.27
CA ASN A 210 -4.28 -5.45 -2.83
C ASN A 210 -5.56 -4.92 -3.47
N LEU A 211 -5.75 -3.60 -3.43
CA LEU A 211 -6.91 -2.95 -4.02
C LEU A 211 -6.99 -3.22 -5.54
N PHE A 212 -5.86 -3.08 -6.25
CA PHE A 212 -5.79 -3.39 -7.67
C PHE A 212 -6.14 -4.86 -7.96
N SER A 213 -5.53 -5.79 -7.21
CA SER A 213 -5.75 -7.23 -7.40
C SER A 213 -7.20 -7.65 -7.17
N ILE A 214 -7.85 -7.05 -6.18
CA ILE A 214 -9.26 -7.28 -5.87
C ILE A 214 -10.16 -6.72 -6.98
N LEU A 215 -9.94 -5.47 -7.38
CA LEU A 215 -10.73 -4.84 -8.44
C LEU A 215 -10.53 -5.56 -9.77
N LEU A 216 -9.31 -5.99 -10.07
CA LEU A 216 -9.03 -6.82 -11.24
C LEU A 216 -9.79 -8.14 -11.19
N SER A 217 -9.87 -8.78 -10.02
CA SER A 217 -10.66 -10.00 -9.84
C SER A 217 -12.15 -9.74 -10.03
N PHE A 218 -12.70 -8.66 -9.50
CA PHE A 218 -14.10 -8.30 -9.69
C PHE A 218 -14.44 -8.04 -11.15
N PHE A 219 -13.69 -7.17 -11.82
CA PHE A 219 -13.94 -6.86 -13.23
C PHE A 219 -13.62 -8.02 -14.17
N GLY A 220 -12.67 -8.88 -13.79
CA GLY A 220 -12.32 -10.08 -14.56
C GLY A 220 -13.29 -11.25 -14.38
N MET A 221 -14.11 -11.27 -13.31
CA MET A 221 -15.11 -12.30 -13.03
C MET A 221 -16.55 -11.86 -13.32
N SER A 222 -16.80 -10.58 -13.60
CA SER A 222 -18.15 -10.11 -14.00
C SER A 222 -18.59 -10.82 -15.25
N ASP A 223 -19.54 -11.76 -15.12
CA ASP A 223 -20.34 -12.26 -16.24
C ASP A 223 -21.40 -11.21 -16.55
N ASP A 224 -21.47 -10.78 -17.82
CA ASP A 224 -22.57 -10.00 -18.35
C ASP A 224 -23.87 -10.80 -18.34
#